data_0588775927ea4c60c4874130324cdd78
#
_entry.id   0588775927ea4c60c4874130324cdd78
#
_cell.length_a   1.000
_cell.length_b   1.000
_cell.length_c   1.000
_cell.angle_alpha   90.00
_cell.angle_beta   90.00
_cell.angle_gamma   90.00
#
_symmetry.space_group_name_H-M   'P 1'
#
loop_
_entity.id
_entity.type
_entity.pdbx_description
1 polymer ?
#
loop_
_entity_poly.entity_id
_entity_poly.type
_entity_poly.pdbx_seq_one_letter_code
_entity_poly.pdbx_strand_id
1 'polypeptide(L)'
;MYFINLITVMILPAQGLVLPRLVYPRLLEERSSEGKMVVRLHEDLTLNLRKASVAAPELRVLTEENGELITRFYNGADIERDLYEDEETLATVTITKRSSAVHVKGLVGPEHRIQPVPGLAESEEGIVPHEIFELNQQQFRDKTITYRNTAQAVPGERESETEAEVPEVFYVELFVVLDTIHHRRFTSTSAALWYLCIAINGANLRFRATSSPTVKLVLTGVELSQEESYIVSSKSGYLLDEKTLEKLRDYALDRKKQYGYPDLLYLMTGRDVSTYENGRITARGQGIGYLAGVCRINFVALGEDNAGEFSGLHTMTHELAHVLGAMHDGDSPNGQYPGHPGAARCPWRLGNLMSYVNRGPAHQKFSKCSVEQIRHVVRRAGRECWELVSRGRILRGVYPGMAVEFKEFCSTFAKSRENSTFDHATVDKQTCKVRCFFYSFENDPYSDVTNKKVSFSYSKDALDYMPCGRQEVCIQ
;
A
#
# COMPACT_ATOMS: atom_id res chain seq x y z
N MET A 1 -49.30 25.05 43.39
CA MET A 1 -49.40 23.96 42.37
C MET A 1 -48.69 24.47 41.14
N TYR A 2 -47.39 24.17 41.02
CA TYR A 2 -46.60 24.58 39.88
C TYR A 2 -46.45 23.38 38.94
N PHE A 3 -46.97 23.50 37.72
CA PHE A 3 -46.79 22.51 36.65
C PHE A 3 -45.41 22.74 36.01
N ILE A 4 -44.50 21.79 36.19
CA ILE A 4 -43.24 21.72 35.48
C ILE A 4 -43.51 21.02 34.13
N ASN A 5 -43.49 21.81 33.04
CA ASN A 5 -43.50 21.28 31.70
C ASN A 5 -42.13 20.65 31.41
N LEU A 6 -42.06 19.29 31.38
CA LEU A 6 -40.92 18.55 30.86
C LEU A 6 -40.93 18.65 29.32
N ILE A 7 -40.05 19.47 28.77
CA ILE A 7 -39.77 19.44 27.32
C ILE A 7 -38.89 18.24 27.07
N THR A 8 -39.49 17.18 26.54
CA THR A 8 -38.73 16.00 26.02
C THR A 8 -38.12 16.41 24.70
N VAL A 9 -36.84 16.74 24.70
CA VAL A 9 -36.05 16.91 23.47
C VAL A 9 -35.87 15.52 22.87
N MET A 10 -36.63 15.20 21.83
CA MET A 10 -36.36 14.05 20.98
C MET A 10 -35.08 14.35 20.21
N ILE A 11 -33.97 13.69 20.60
CA ILE A 11 -32.78 13.60 19.79
C ILE A 11 -33.11 12.61 18.67
N LEU A 12 -33.45 13.14 17.50
CA LEU A 12 -33.52 12.35 16.28
C LEU A 12 -32.10 11.79 16.02
N PRO A 13 -31.95 10.48 15.79
CA PRO A 13 -30.66 9.96 15.34
C PRO A 13 -30.30 10.69 14.04
N ALA A 14 -29.07 11.15 13.91
CA ALA A 14 -28.55 11.68 12.66
C ALA A 14 -28.74 10.58 11.60
N GLN A 15 -29.66 10.78 10.68
CA GLN A 15 -29.84 9.89 9.56
C GLN A 15 -28.55 9.97 8.74
N GLY A 16 -27.80 8.86 8.65
CA GLY A 16 -26.66 8.75 7.77
C GLY A 16 -27.08 9.09 6.33
N LEU A 17 -26.18 9.68 5.57
CA LEU A 17 -26.41 10.03 4.17
C LEU A 17 -26.79 8.75 3.41
N VAL A 18 -28.04 8.64 2.96
CA VAL A 18 -28.50 7.51 2.15
C VAL A 18 -28.17 7.84 0.70
N LEU A 19 -27.07 7.25 0.19
CA LEU A 19 -26.67 7.41 -1.20
C LEU A 19 -27.44 6.42 -2.10
N PRO A 20 -27.87 6.84 -3.29
CA PRO A 20 -28.47 5.93 -4.27
C PRO A 20 -27.42 4.92 -4.73
N ARG A 21 -27.85 3.69 -4.96
CA ARG A 21 -26.97 2.62 -5.43
C ARG A 21 -26.36 2.94 -6.81
N LEU A 22 -27.17 3.48 -7.74
CA LEU A 22 -26.75 3.84 -9.09
C LEU A 22 -26.59 5.34 -9.21
N VAL A 23 -25.41 5.77 -9.67
CA VAL A 23 -25.06 7.18 -9.84
C VAL A 23 -24.36 7.42 -11.18
N TYR A 24 -24.34 8.68 -11.61
CA TYR A 24 -23.81 9.12 -12.89
C TYR A 24 -22.81 10.26 -12.67
N PRO A 25 -21.54 9.96 -12.37
CA PRO A 25 -20.52 10.96 -12.08
C PRO A 25 -20.35 11.97 -13.20
N ARG A 26 -20.22 13.24 -12.83
CA ARG A 26 -19.98 14.34 -13.77
C ARG A 26 -18.80 15.19 -13.31
N LEU A 27 -17.88 15.44 -14.21
CA LEU A 27 -16.79 16.39 -14.00
C LEU A 27 -17.37 17.79 -14.11
N LEU A 28 -17.32 18.57 -13.02
CA LEU A 28 -17.81 19.95 -12.99
C LEU A 28 -16.69 20.96 -13.29
N GLU A 29 -15.51 20.74 -12.74
CA GLU A 29 -14.35 21.62 -12.88
C GLU A 29 -13.05 20.80 -12.92
N GLU A 30 -12.10 21.27 -13.72
CA GLU A 30 -10.75 20.74 -13.75
C GLU A 30 -9.76 21.88 -13.88
N ARG A 31 -8.82 21.94 -12.91
CA ARG A 31 -7.69 22.87 -12.93
C ARG A 31 -6.40 22.07 -13.03
N SER A 32 -6.03 21.73 -14.24
CA SER A 32 -4.87 20.87 -14.52
C SER A 32 -3.55 21.45 -14.00
N SER A 33 -3.39 22.77 -13.97
CA SER A 33 -2.20 23.44 -13.43
C SER A 33 -2.03 23.27 -11.91
N GLU A 34 -3.12 23.06 -11.18
CA GLU A 34 -3.13 22.86 -9.74
C GLU A 34 -3.40 21.39 -9.34
N GLY A 35 -3.67 20.51 -10.29
CA GLY A 35 -4.08 19.13 -10.05
C GLY A 35 -5.40 19.01 -9.28
N LYS A 36 -6.25 20.03 -9.34
CA LYS A 36 -7.56 20.06 -8.69
C LYS A 36 -8.67 19.67 -9.64
N MET A 37 -9.67 18.94 -9.12
CA MET A 37 -10.81 18.46 -9.89
C MET A 37 -12.06 18.43 -9.00
N VAL A 38 -13.21 18.88 -9.54
CA VAL A 38 -14.50 18.79 -8.85
C VAL A 38 -15.37 17.78 -9.60
N VAL A 39 -15.75 16.71 -8.92
CA VAL A 39 -16.58 15.64 -9.48
C VAL A 39 -17.84 15.49 -8.66
N ARG A 40 -18.99 15.69 -9.28
CA ARG A 40 -20.29 15.43 -8.67
C ARG A 40 -20.69 13.98 -8.93
N LEU A 41 -20.84 13.21 -7.87
CA LEU A 41 -21.29 11.82 -7.91
C LEU A 41 -22.81 11.74 -7.83
N HIS A 42 -23.42 12.57 -6.96
CA HIS A 42 -24.83 12.70 -6.70
C HIS A 42 -25.17 14.15 -6.31
N GLU A 43 -26.45 14.51 -6.20
CA GLU A 43 -26.87 15.87 -5.80
C GLU A 43 -26.30 16.24 -4.43
N ASP A 44 -26.24 15.29 -3.49
CA ASP A 44 -25.76 15.47 -2.13
C ASP A 44 -24.29 15.10 -1.94
N LEU A 45 -23.58 14.63 -2.99
CA LEU A 45 -22.19 14.20 -2.90
C LEU A 45 -21.35 14.73 -4.06
N THR A 46 -20.59 15.77 -3.73
CA THR A 46 -19.58 16.35 -4.63
C THR A 46 -18.20 16.23 -3.99
N LEU A 47 -17.23 15.74 -4.73
CA LEU A 47 -15.85 15.57 -4.30
C LEU A 47 -14.99 16.73 -4.81
N ASN A 48 -14.23 17.36 -3.90
CA ASN A 48 -13.23 18.39 -4.19
C ASN A 48 -11.85 17.73 -4.19
N LEU A 49 -11.47 17.17 -5.31
CA LEU A 49 -10.33 16.30 -5.45
C LEU A 49 -9.03 17.06 -5.68
N ARG A 50 -7.96 16.62 -5.04
CA ARG A 50 -6.58 16.99 -5.34
C ARG A 50 -5.76 15.73 -5.60
N LYS A 51 -4.62 15.87 -6.28
CA LYS A 51 -3.69 14.76 -6.49
C LYS A 51 -3.22 14.18 -5.16
N ALA A 52 -3.23 12.86 -5.05
CA ALA A 52 -2.64 12.13 -3.95
C ALA A 52 -1.39 11.39 -4.39
N SER A 53 -0.49 11.11 -3.44
CA SER A 53 0.73 10.37 -3.69
C SER A 53 1.06 9.52 -2.47
N VAL A 54 1.23 8.22 -2.69
CA VAL A 54 1.53 7.21 -1.68
C VAL A 54 2.61 6.22 -2.11
N ALA A 55 2.87 6.07 -3.42
CA ALA A 55 3.86 5.14 -3.92
C ALA A 55 5.26 5.74 -3.90
N ALA A 56 6.25 4.95 -3.51
CA ALA A 56 7.64 5.32 -3.67
C ALA A 56 7.97 5.48 -5.16
N PRO A 57 8.90 6.37 -5.54
CA PRO A 57 9.29 6.56 -6.94
C PRO A 57 9.72 5.26 -7.62
N GLU A 58 10.42 4.40 -6.88
CA GLU A 58 10.84 3.07 -7.29
C GLU A 58 10.11 2.03 -6.44
N LEU A 59 8.96 1.56 -6.94
CA LEU A 59 8.11 0.61 -6.23
C LEU A 59 8.55 -0.82 -6.54
N ARG A 60 8.96 -1.58 -5.51
CA ARG A 60 9.33 -3.00 -5.63
C ARG A 60 8.10 -3.88 -5.70
N VAL A 61 8.06 -4.79 -6.66
CA VAL A 61 7.04 -5.84 -6.72
C VAL A 61 7.74 -7.19 -6.80
N LEU A 62 7.53 -8.00 -5.77
CA LEU A 62 8.08 -9.33 -5.68
C LEU A 62 7.03 -10.35 -6.08
N THR A 63 7.41 -11.22 -7.01
CA THR A 63 6.61 -12.36 -7.48
C THR A 63 7.48 -13.60 -7.51
N GLU A 64 6.88 -14.74 -7.33
CA GLU A 64 7.59 -16.00 -7.46
C GLU A 64 7.39 -16.57 -8.87
N GLU A 65 8.48 -16.94 -9.54
CA GLU A 65 8.48 -17.58 -10.86
C GLU A 65 9.43 -18.78 -10.82
N ASN A 66 8.90 -19.97 -11.11
CA ASN A 66 9.65 -21.24 -11.08
C ASN A 66 10.36 -21.54 -9.74
N GLY A 67 9.77 -21.13 -8.62
CA GLY A 67 10.34 -21.30 -7.29
C GLY A 67 11.41 -20.27 -6.90
N GLU A 68 11.64 -19.27 -7.74
CA GLU A 68 12.55 -18.15 -7.44
C GLU A 68 11.78 -16.85 -7.23
N LEU A 69 12.13 -16.10 -6.18
CA LEU A 69 11.56 -14.80 -5.89
C LEU A 69 12.19 -13.74 -6.80
N ILE A 70 11.39 -13.19 -7.70
CA ILE A 70 11.80 -12.18 -8.68
C ILE A 70 11.31 -10.80 -8.23
N THR A 71 12.22 -9.84 -8.20
CA THR A 71 11.89 -8.43 -7.93
C THR A 71 11.80 -7.65 -9.23
N ARG A 72 10.65 -7.02 -9.48
CA ARG A 72 10.44 -6.05 -10.56
C ARG A 72 10.23 -4.67 -9.96
N PHE A 73 10.72 -3.64 -10.65
CA PHE A 73 10.56 -2.27 -10.24
C PHE A 73 9.55 -1.56 -11.14
N TYR A 74 8.62 -0.86 -10.53
CA TYR A 74 7.59 -0.06 -11.17
C TYR A 74 7.81 1.42 -10.83
N ASN A 75 7.51 2.31 -11.77
CA ASN A 75 7.47 3.73 -11.47
C ASN A 75 6.23 4.04 -10.65
N GLY A 76 6.41 4.45 -9.39
CA GLY A 76 5.29 4.77 -8.50
C GLY A 76 4.39 5.88 -9.05
N ALA A 77 4.97 6.90 -9.69
CA ALA A 77 4.20 7.99 -10.28
C ALA A 77 3.25 7.52 -11.40
N ASP A 78 3.63 6.48 -12.16
CA ASP A 78 2.76 5.92 -13.19
C ASP A 78 1.62 5.11 -12.58
N ILE A 79 1.87 4.41 -11.46
CA ILE A 79 0.84 3.66 -10.74
C ILE A 79 -0.18 4.60 -10.11
N GLU A 80 0.25 5.70 -9.49
CA GLU A 80 -0.64 6.64 -8.81
C GLU A 80 -1.09 7.83 -9.68
N ARG A 81 -0.77 7.81 -10.97
CA ARG A 81 -1.05 8.92 -11.91
C ARG A 81 -2.48 9.44 -11.82
N ASP A 82 -3.44 8.54 -11.66
CA ASP A 82 -4.87 8.86 -11.63
C ASP A 82 -5.45 8.86 -10.21
N LEU A 83 -4.60 8.86 -9.18
CA LEU A 83 -5.01 8.87 -7.76
C LEU A 83 -5.32 10.28 -7.28
N TYR A 84 -6.50 10.44 -6.67
CA TYR A 84 -6.99 11.70 -6.11
C TYR A 84 -7.59 11.46 -4.73
N GLU A 85 -7.66 12.54 -3.95
CA GLU A 85 -8.22 12.52 -2.60
C GLU A 85 -9.07 13.76 -2.32
N ASP A 86 -10.03 13.59 -1.43
CA ASP A 86 -10.77 14.67 -0.77
C ASP A 86 -10.72 14.43 0.74
N GLU A 87 -10.01 15.29 1.45
CA GLU A 87 -9.77 15.15 2.89
C GLU A 87 -11.04 15.39 3.73
N GLU A 88 -11.90 16.30 3.29
CA GLU A 88 -13.12 16.64 4.02
C GLU A 88 -14.10 15.48 4.04
N THR A 89 -14.24 14.79 2.92
CA THR A 89 -15.13 13.64 2.78
C THR A 89 -14.45 12.30 3.12
N LEU A 90 -13.13 12.28 3.37
CA LEU A 90 -12.30 11.07 3.47
C LEU A 90 -12.39 10.20 2.22
N ALA A 91 -12.54 10.82 1.05
CA ALA A 91 -12.56 10.11 -0.22
C ALA A 91 -11.15 9.92 -0.79
N THR A 92 -10.93 8.76 -1.40
CA THR A 92 -9.74 8.47 -2.19
C THR A 92 -10.12 7.62 -3.38
N VAL A 93 -9.90 8.14 -4.57
CA VAL A 93 -10.40 7.55 -5.82
C VAL A 93 -9.37 7.62 -6.93
N THR A 94 -9.46 6.69 -7.86
CA THR A 94 -8.84 6.85 -9.18
C THR A 94 -9.85 7.46 -10.14
N ILE A 95 -9.41 8.46 -10.90
CA ILE A 95 -10.20 9.12 -11.94
C ILE A 95 -9.52 8.89 -13.28
N THR A 96 -10.15 8.10 -14.14
CA THR A 96 -9.69 7.92 -15.52
C THR A 96 -10.71 8.52 -16.49
N LYS A 97 -10.20 9.15 -17.55
CA LYS A 97 -11.02 9.73 -18.60
C LYS A 97 -10.86 8.93 -19.88
N ARG A 98 -11.96 8.58 -20.49
CA ARG A 98 -11.98 7.96 -21.83
C ARG A 98 -12.96 8.75 -22.68
N SER A 99 -12.44 9.43 -23.73
CA SER A 99 -13.22 10.38 -24.51
C SER A 99 -13.84 11.47 -23.61
N SER A 100 -15.15 11.56 -23.50
CA SER A 100 -15.90 12.47 -22.60
C SER A 100 -16.26 11.84 -21.26
N ALA A 101 -16.11 10.51 -21.12
CA ALA A 101 -16.53 9.76 -19.96
C ALA A 101 -15.55 9.82 -18.79
N VAL A 102 -16.11 9.96 -17.59
CA VAL A 102 -15.37 9.93 -16.33
C VAL A 102 -15.62 8.62 -15.62
N HIS A 103 -14.55 7.84 -15.39
CA HIS A 103 -14.58 6.62 -14.62
C HIS A 103 -14.01 6.87 -13.23
N VAL A 104 -14.80 6.61 -12.20
CA VAL A 104 -14.46 6.81 -10.80
C VAL A 104 -14.40 5.45 -10.11
N LYS A 105 -13.29 5.13 -9.46
CA LYS A 105 -13.18 3.90 -8.68
C LYS A 105 -12.44 4.16 -7.38
N GLY A 106 -12.97 3.69 -6.25
CA GLY A 106 -12.33 3.83 -4.95
C GLY A 106 -13.32 4.12 -3.83
N LEU A 107 -12.84 4.85 -2.82
CA LEU A 107 -13.60 5.22 -1.63
C LEU A 107 -14.20 6.62 -1.80
N VAL A 108 -15.48 6.76 -1.52
CA VAL A 108 -16.22 8.03 -1.63
C VAL A 108 -16.76 8.48 -0.26
N GLY A 109 -15.93 8.28 0.73
CA GLY A 109 -16.20 8.55 2.14
C GLY A 109 -15.77 7.37 3.00
N PRO A 110 -16.00 7.45 4.31
CA PRO A 110 -15.52 6.44 5.26
C PRO A 110 -16.28 5.11 5.18
N GLU A 111 -17.49 5.11 4.63
CA GLU A 111 -18.42 3.98 4.67
C GLU A 111 -18.86 3.50 3.28
N HIS A 112 -18.38 4.15 2.21
CA HIS A 112 -18.83 3.84 0.85
C HIS A 112 -17.67 3.71 -0.13
N ARG A 113 -17.83 2.81 -1.11
CA ARG A 113 -16.98 2.68 -2.28
C ARG A 113 -17.78 2.84 -3.56
N ILE A 114 -17.12 3.24 -4.64
CA ILE A 114 -17.71 3.42 -5.97
C ILE A 114 -16.91 2.66 -7.03
N GLN A 115 -17.61 2.15 -8.04
CA GLN A 115 -16.99 1.58 -9.23
C GLN A 115 -17.93 1.71 -10.44
N PRO A 116 -17.40 1.76 -11.68
CA PRO A 116 -18.21 1.67 -12.88
C PRO A 116 -19.01 0.37 -12.91
N VAL A 117 -20.24 0.41 -13.44
CA VAL A 117 -21.06 -0.80 -13.62
C VAL A 117 -20.53 -1.59 -14.82
N PRO A 118 -20.07 -2.85 -14.63
CA PRO A 118 -19.56 -3.66 -15.73
C PRO A 118 -20.64 -3.91 -16.82
N GLY A 119 -20.23 -3.79 -18.08
CA GLY A 119 -21.08 -4.18 -19.21
C GLY A 119 -22.16 -3.16 -19.60
N LEU A 120 -22.35 -2.08 -18.86
CA LEU A 120 -23.21 -0.98 -19.31
C LEU A 120 -22.40 -0.04 -20.21
N ALA A 121 -22.94 0.23 -21.40
CA ALA A 121 -22.34 1.13 -22.34
C ALA A 121 -22.38 2.58 -21.84
N GLU A 122 -21.39 3.35 -22.25
CA GLU A 122 -21.38 4.81 -22.17
C GLU A 122 -22.63 5.35 -22.89
N SER A 123 -23.32 6.32 -22.29
CA SER A 123 -24.42 7.00 -22.95
C SER A 123 -23.92 7.84 -24.12
N GLU A 124 -24.81 8.25 -25.04
CA GLU A 124 -24.49 9.17 -26.15
C GLU A 124 -23.87 10.51 -25.65
N GLU A 125 -24.17 10.88 -24.39
CA GLU A 125 -23.59 12.06 -23.72
C GLU A 125 -22.24 11.80 -23.04
N GLY A 126 -21.65 10.61 -23.16
CA GLY A 126 -20.40 10.25 -22.52
C GLY A 126 -20.51 9.99 -20.99
N ILE A 127 -21.69 9.59 -20.53
CA ILE A 127 -21.93 9.34 -19.12
C ILE A 127 -21.84 7.84 -18.85
N VAL A 128 -21.00 7.44 -17.88
CA VAL A 128 -20.84 6.05 -17.44
C VAL A 128 -21.60 5.85 -16.13
N PRO A 129 -22.50 4.85 -16.05
CA PRO A 129 -23.17 4.52 -14.80
C PRO A 129 -22.17 3.89 -13.81
N HIS A 130 -22.27 4.30 -12.54
CA HIS A 130 -21.48 3.76 -11.44
C HIS A 130 -22.39 3.24 -10.34
N GLU A 131 -21.88 2.28 -9.59
CA GLU A 131 -22.56 1.72 -8.43
C GLU A 131 -21.81 2.11 -7.16
N ILE A 132 -22.55 2.62 -6.17
CA ILE A 132 -22.05 2.89 -4.83
C ILE A 132 -22.45 1.70 -3.94
N PHE A 133 -21.49 1.21 -3.18
CA PHE A 133 -21.64 0.13 -2.21
C PHE A 133 -21.29 0.64 -0.83
N GLU A 134 -22.03 0.21 0.16
CA GLU A 134 -21.65 0.35 1.55
C GLU A 134 -20.49 -0.59 1.87
N LEU A 135 -19.51 -0.10 2.62
CA LEU A 135 -18.40 -0.93 3.11
C LEU A 135 -18.92 -1.84 4.22
N ASN A 136 -18.74 -3.13 4.05
CA ASN A 136 -19.08 -4.11 5.07
C ASN A 136 -18.04 -4.03 6.20
N GLN A 137 -18.27 -3.15 7.16
CA GLN A 137 -17.46 -3.06 8.37
C GLN A 137 -17.97 -4.08 9.39
N GLN A 138 -17.36 -5.24 9.43
CA GLN A 138 -17.63 -6.22 10.49
C GLN A 138 -17.24 -5.66 11.86
N GLN A 139 -17.81 -6.23 12.95
CA GLN A 139 -17.39 -5.85 14.31
C GLN A 139 -15.93 -6.23 14.50
N PHE A 140 -15.07 -5.21 14.48
CA PHE A 140 -13.64 -5.33 14.69
C PHE A 140 -13.32 -5.75 16.13
N ARG A 141 -12.41 -6.70 16.28
CA ARG A 141 -11.75 -7.04 17.55
C ARG A 141 -10.33 -7.51 17.23
N ASP A 142 -9.41 -7.02 17.98
CA ASP A 142 -8.02 -7.42 17.93
C ASP A 142 -7.45 -7.62 19.34
N LYS A 143 -6.17 -7.87 19.42
CA LYS A 143 -5.43 -8.02 20.65
C LYS A 143 -4.10 -7.28 20.54
N THR A 144 -3.88 -6.32 21.42
CA THR A 144 -2.57 -5.67 21.49
C THR A 144 -1.51 -6.65 21.96
N ILE A 145 -0.51 -6.91 21.14
CA ILE A 145 0.62 -7.77 21.48
C ILE A 145 1.86 -6.94 21.78
N THR A 146 2.41 -7.17 22.96
CA THR A 146 3.72 -6.66 23.33
C THR A 146 4.73 -7.79 23.24
N TYR A 147 5.82 -7.54 22.55
CA TYR A 147 6.90 -8.51 22.48
C TYR A 147 7.64 -8.60 23.83
N ARG A 148 7.57 -9.75 24.45
CA ARG A 148 8.39 -10.03 25.65
C ARG A 148 9.76 -10.49 25.22
N ASN A 149 10.68 -9.57 25.01
CA ASN A 149 12.06 -9.94 24.83
C ASN A 149 12.72 -10.14 26.17
N THR A 150 12.95 -11.40 26.54
CA THR A 150 13.92 -11.76 27.56
C THR A 150 15.31 -11.58 26.94
N ALA A 151 15.92 -10.43 27.17
CA ALA A 151 17.37 -10.22 27.14
C ALA A 151 18.11 -10.46 25.80
N GLN A 152 17.70 -9.84 24.71
CA GLN A 152 18.63 -9.51 23.62
C GLN A 152 18.21 -8.17 22.99
N ALA A 153 18.73 -7.07 23.55
CA ALA A 153 18.84 -5.83 22.79
C ALA A 153 19.69 -6.15 21.56
N VAL A 154 19.11 -6.00 20.36
CA VAL A 154 19.89 -6.11 19.13
C VAL A 154 20.99 -5.05 19.20
N PRO A 155 22.26 -5.38 18.87
CA PRO A 155 23.31 -4.36 18.82
C PRO A 155 22.92 -3.30 17.77
N GLY A 156 22.49 -2.12 18.21
CA GLY A 156 21.96 -1.03 17.37
C GLY A 156 20.72 -0.35 17.95
N GLU A 157 19.97 -0.97 18.86
CA GLU A 157 18.91 -0.31 19.62
C GLU A 157 19.48 0.63 20.72
N ARG A 158 20.32 1.59 20.31
CA ARG A 158 20.67 2.70 21.18
C ARG A 158 19.51 3.68 21.14
N GLU A 159 18.83 3.84 22.28
CA GLU A 159 18.06 5.05 22.52
C GLU A 159 18.98 6.23 22.21
N SER A 160 18.70 6.97 21.15
CA SER A 160 19.45 8.17 20.82
C SER A 160 19.15 9.19 21.92
N GLU A 161 20.06 9.34 22.88
CA GLU A 161 20.02 10.37 23.93
C GLU A 161 20.27 11.79 23.39
N THR A 162 20.58 11.92 22.11
CA THR A 162 20.66 13.22 21.45
C THR A 162 19.27 13.59 20.95
N GLU A 163 18.72 14.73 21.38
CA GLU A 163 17.55 15.39 20.82
C GLU A 163 17.82 15.73 19.34
N ALA A 164 17.82 14.71 18.49
CA ALA A 164 17.78 14.93 17.05
C ALA A 164 16.46 15.64 16.74
N GLU A 165 16.52 16.68 15.93
CA GLU A 165 15.33 17.44 15.55
C GLU A 165 14.35 16.52 14.83
N VAL A 166 13.19 16.28 15.45
CA VAL A 166 12.14 15.41 14.91
C VAL A 166 11.62 16.02 13.60
N PRO A 167 11.53 15.27 12.50
CA PRO A 167 11.06 15.81 11.22
C PRO A 167 9.62 16.32 11.35
N GLU A 168 9.23 17.29 10.53
CA GLU A 168 7.85 17.76 10.45
C GLU A 168 6.90 16.65 9.99
N VAL A 169 7.37 15.83 9.02
CA VAL A 169 6.64 14.66 8.50
C VAL A 169 7.53 13.43 8.61
N PHE A 170 7.01 12.41 9.26
CA PHE A 170 7.62 11.07 9.28
C PHE A 170 7.00 10.23 8.14
N TYR A 171 7.81 9.95 7.14
CA TYR A 171 7.43 9.06 6.04
C TYR A 171 7.73 7.62 6.43
N VAL A 172 6.70 6.86 6.75
CA VAL A 172 6.80 5.43 7.10
C VAL A 172 6.90 4.61 5.83
N GLU A 173 8.03 3.97 5.62
CA GLU A 173 8.27 3.06 4.49
C GLU A 173 7.52 1.74 4.72
N LEU A 174 6.34 1.64 4.09
CA LEU A 174 5.44 0.50 4.21
C LEU A 174 5.68 -0.51 3.10
N PHE A 175 5.94 -1.77 3.47
CA PHE A 175 5.94 -2.91 2.57
C PHE A 175 4.67 -3.75 2.81
N VAL A 176 3.98 -4.15 1.75
CA VAL A 176 2.74 -4.94 1.84
C VAL A 176 2.95 -6.33 1.27
N VAL A 177 2.55 -7.34 2.03
CA VAL A 177 2.46 -8.72 1.55
C VAL A 177 0.99 -9.03 1.27
N LEU A 178 0.67 -9.47 0.07
CA LEU A 178 -0.65 -9.96 -0.29
C LEU A 178 -0.61 -11.47 -0.35
N ASP A 179 -1.46 -12.14 0.43
CA ASP A 179 -1.57 -13.58 0.38
C ASP A 179 -2.22 -14.08 -0.92
N THR A 180 -2.10 -15.37 -1.17
CA THR A 180 -2.60 -16.01 -2.40
C THR A 180 -4.10 -15.83 -2.58
N ILE A 181 -4.88 -15.87 -1.49
CA ILE A 181 -6.35 -15.73 -1.56
C ILE A 181 -6.72 -14.30 -1.94
N HIS A 182 -5.99 -13.33 -1.41
CA HIS A 182 -6.23 -11.92 -1.68
C HIS A 182 -5.80 -11.51 -3.10
N HIS A 183 -4.52 -11.72 -3.47
CA HIS A 183 -4.00 -11.17 -4.73
C HIS A 183 -4.57 -11.84 -5.99
N ARG A 184 -4.97 -13.14 -5.92
CA ARG A 184 -5.59 -13.84 -7.06
C ARG A 184 -6.95 -13.30 -7.47
N ARG A 185 -7.56 -12.43 -6.68
CA ARG A 185 -8.80 -11.75 -7.03
C ARG A 185 -8.59 -10.61 -8.03
N PHE A 186 -7.36 -10.14 -8.20
CA PHE A 186 -7.04 -9.09 -9.15
C PHE A 186 -6.67 -9.67 -10.52
N THR A 187 -7.10 -8.99 -11.58
CA THR A 187 -6.86 -9.42 -12.97
C THR A 187 -5.43 -9.14 -13.44
N SER A 188 -4.70 -8.28 -12.72
CA SER A 188 -3.31 -7.92 -13.03
C SER A 188 -2.59 -7.36 -11.80
N THR A 189 -1.26 -7.37 -11.84
CA THR A 189 -0.42 -6.71 -10.84
C THR A 189 -0.77 -5.23 -10.68
N SER A 190 -0.97 -4.50 -11.79
CA SER A 190 -1.35 -3.09 -11.75
C SER A 190 -2.68 -2.87 -11.02
N ALA A 191 -3.66 -3.76 -11.20
CA ALA A 191 -4.94 -3.67 -10.49
C ALA A 191 -4.77 -3.82 -8.96
N ALA A 192 -3.89 -4.72 -8.51
CA ALA A 192 -3.54 -4.86 -7.10
C ALA A 192 -2.81 -3.62 -6.56
N LEU A 193 -1.87 -3.07 -7.33
CA LEU A 193 -1.14 -1.86 -6.94
C LEU A 193 -2.07 -0.64 -6.81
N TRP A 194 -2.99 -0.43 -7.75
CA TRP A 194 -4.01 0.64 -7.66
C TRP A 194 -4.90 0.48 -6.44
N TYR A 195 -5.31 -0.74 -6.16
CA TYR A 195 -6.08 -1.05 -4.96
C TYR A 195 -5.34 -0.65 -3.68
N LEU A 196 -4.07 -1.05 -3.57
CA LEU A 196 -3.22 -0.71 -2.43
C LEU A 196 -3.01 0.81 -2.31
N CYS A 197 -2.78 1.53 -3.42
CA CYS A 197 -2.65 2.98 -3.40
C CYS A 197 -3.91 3.66 -2.83
N ILE A 198 -5.11 3.19 -3.21
CA ILE A 198 -6.37 3.71 -2.67
C ILE A 198 -6.48 3.40 -1.17
N ALA A 199 -6.22 2.14 -0.76
CA ALA A 199 -6.32 1.72 0.64
C ALA A 199 -5.33 2.49 1.54
N ILE A 200 -4.06 2.57 1.12
CA ILE A 200 -3.01 3.27 1.88
C ILE A 200 -3.29 4.77 1.95
N ASN A 201 -3.78 5.38 0.87
CA ASN A 201 -4.17 6.79 0.94
C ASN A 201 -5.37 7.01 1.86
N GLY A 202 -6.33 6.08 1.87
CA GLY A 202 -7.44 6.08 2.82
C GLY A 202 -6.96 6.02 4.29
N ALA A 203 -5.92 5.24 4.59
CA ALA A 203 -5.27 5.23 5.90
C ALA A 203 -4.55 6.56 6.16
N ASN A 204 -3.82 7.11 5.17
CA ASN A 204 -3.13 8.39 5.29
C ASN A 204 -4.06 9.55 5.63
N LEU A 205 -5.27 9.58 5.05
CA LEU A 205 -6.28 10.59 5.39
C LEU A 205 -6.62 10.58 6.90
N ARG A 206 -6.54 9.41 7.56
CA ARG A 206 -6.74 9.27 9.00
C ARG A 206 -5.50 9.65 9.80
N PHE A 207 -4.31 9.26 9.33
CA PHE A 207 -3.03 9.59 9.97
C PHE A 207 -2.69 11.09 9.92
N ARG A 208 -3.33 11.89 9.08
CA ARG A 208 -3.20 13.36 9.09
C ARG A 208 -3.56 14.01 10.41
N ALA A 209 -4.33 13.32 11.26
CA ALA A 209 -4.59 13.77 12.63
C ALA A 209 -3.34 13.71 13.52
N THR A 210 -2.29 12.99 13.14
CA THR A 210 -1.03 12.94 13.88
C THR A 210 -0.25 14.24 13.71
N SER A 211 0.56 14.59 14.71
CA SER A 211 1.33 15.84 14.67
C SER A 211 2.61 15.75 15.49
N SER A 212 3.64 16.43 15.02
CA SER A 212 4.96 16.51 15.68
C SER A 212 5.65 15.15 15.93
N PRO A 213 5.80 14.32 14.86
CA PRO A 213 5.58 14.58 13.45
C PRO A 213 4.20 14.16 12.94
N THR A 214 3.80 14.66 11.78
CA THR A 214 2.72 14.06 10.99
C THR A 214 3.21 12.76 10.39
N VAL A 215 2.45 11.68 10.55
CA VAL A 215 2.77 10.37 9.97
C VAL A 215 2.17 10.26 8.56
N LYS A 216 2.99 9.83 7.60
CA LYS A 216 2.57 9.53 6.23
C LYS A 216 3.13 8.18 5.78
N LEU A 217 2.26 7.24 5.47
CA LEU A 217 2.62 5.95 4.90
C LEU A 217 3.03 6.10 3.44
N VAL A 218 4.15 5.47 3.06
CA VAL A 218 4.66 5.42 1.68
C VAL A 218 4.81 3.95 1.29
N LEU A 219 4.10 3.53 0.27
CA LEU A 219 4.20 2.18 -0.28
C LEU A 219 5.54 2.01 -0.99
N THR A 220 6.46 1.24 -0.42
CA THR A 220 7.80 1.01 -0.97
C THR A 220 7.92 -0.30 -1.73
N GLY A 221 7.04 -1.26 -1.43
CA GLY A 221 7.03 -2.52 -2.15
C GLY A 221 5.84 -3.39 -1.80
N VAL A 222 5.65 -4.39 -2.65
CA VAL A 222 4.58 -5.39 -2.55
C VAL A 222 5.13 -6.76 -2.86
N GLU A 223 4.77 -7.77 -2.07
CA GLU A 223 4.94 -9.16 -2.42
C GLU A 223 3.59 -9.78 -2.76
N LEU A 224 3.50 -10.41 -3.93
CA LEU A 224 2.37 -11.27 -4.32
C LEU A 224 2.76 -12.71 -3.98
N SER A 225 2.46 -13.15 -2.76
CA SER A 225 2.94 -14.43 -2.24
C SER A 225 2.37 -15.62 -2.99
N GLN A 226 3.21 -16.63 -3.18
CA GLN A 226 2.82 -17.96 -3.64
C GLN A 226 3.14 -19.02 -2.57
N GLU A 227 4.34 -18.96 -1.99
CA GLU A 227 4.71 -19.73 -0.81
C GLU A 227 4.40 -18.96 0.46
N GLU A 228 3.51 -19.50 1.29
CA GLU A 228 2.97 -18.84 2.48
C GLU A 228 3.42 -19.55 3.76
N SER A 229 4.74 -19.79 3.89
CA SER A 229 5.33 -20.47 5.05
C SER A 229 5.05 -19.76 6.38
N TYR A 230 4.71 -18.49 6.33
CA TYR A 230 4.31 -17.68 7.49
C TYR A 230 2.85 -17.90 7.90
N ILE A 231 1.98 -18.48 7.07
CA ILE A 231 0.58 -18.73 7.41
C ILE A 231 0.47 -19.92 8.36
N VAL A 232 -0.20 -19.72 9.48
CA VAL A 232 -0.58 -20.78 10.42
C VAL A 232 -2.09 -20.89 10.46
N SER A 233 -2.62 -22.01 9.96
CA SER A 233 -4.06 -22.23 9.91
C SER A 233 -4.52 -23.20 10.99
N SER A 234 -5.75 -23.01 11.47
CA SER A 234 -6.46 -23.98 12.29
C SER A 234 -6.92 -25.19 11.47
N LYS A 235 -7.38 -26.25 12.12
CA LYS A 235 -8.00 -27.39 11.43
C LYS A 235 -9.26 -27.00 10.65
N SER A 236 -9.92 -25.91 11.04
CA SER A 236 -11.13 -25.36 10.38
C SER A 236 -10.81 -24.39 9.25
N GLY A 237 -9.53 -24.15 8.93
CA GLY A 237 -9.11 -23.29 7.84
C GLY A 237 -8.93 -21.80 8.22
N TYR A 238 -9.26 -21.38 9.45
CA TYR A 238 -9.02 -20.02 9.92
C TYR A 238 -7.53 -19.74 10.08
N LEU A 239 -7.08 -18.53 9.73
CA LEU A 239 -5.74 -18.04 10.01
C LEU A 239 -5.61 -17.74 11.52
N LEU A 240 -4.60 -18.32 12.18
CA LEU A 240 -4.31 -18.07 13.59
C LEU A 240 -3.42 -16.83 13.74
N ASP A 241 -3.97 -15.77 14.30
CA ASP A 241 -3.39 -14.42 14.37
C ASP A 241 -1.98 -14.36 14.98
N GLU A 242 -1.80 -14.62 16.27
CA GLU A 242 -0.51 -14.53 16.96
C GLU A 242 0.57 -15.41 16.33
N LYS A 243 0.22 -16.66 16.00
CA LYS A 243 1.19 -17.60 15.41
C LYS A 243 1.61 -17.20 14.00
N THR A 244 0.67 -16.66 13.22
CA THR A 244 0.98 -16.13 11.89
C THR A 244 1.82 -14.86 12.02
N LEU A 245 1.50 -13.96 12.95
CA LEU A 245 2.27 -12.74 13.19
C LEU A 245 3.73 -13.05 13.57
N GLU A 246 3.97 -14.03 14.45
CA GLU A 246 5.32 -14.49 14.82
C GLU A 246 6.10 -14.99 13.61
N LYS A 247 5.49 -15.89 12.82
CA LYS A 247 6.13 -16.42 11.61
C LYS A 247 6.31 -15.37 10.50
N LEU A 248 5.36 -14.46 10.37
CA LEU A 248 5.47 -13.34 9.42
C LEU A 248 6.64 -12.42 9.78
N ARG A 249 6.85 -12.16 11.07
CA ARG A 249 8.02 -11.40 11.53
C ARG A 249 9.32 -12.07 11.11
N ASP A 250 9.47 -13.36 11.39
CA ASP A 250 10.69 -14.11 11.07
C ASP A 250 10.90 -14.15 9.54
N TYR A 251 9.85 -14.42 8.80
CA TYR A 251 9.83 -14.39 7.33
C TYR A 251 10.24 -13.02 6.77
N ALA A 252 9.75 -11.94 7.36
CA ALA A 252 10.04 -10.57 6.96
C ALA A 252 11.49 -10.16 7.29
N LEU A 253 12.02 -10.62 8.44
CA LEU A 253 13.41 -10.37 8.83
C LEU A 253 14.39 -11.05 7.88
N ASP A 254 14.13 -12.29 7.49
CA ASP A 254 14.96 -13.05 6.53
C ASP A 254 15.00 -12.36 5.15
N ARG A 255 13.93 -11.66 4.78
CA ARG A 255 13.78 -10.96 3.50
C ARG A 255 13.97 -9.44 3.58
N LYS A 256 14.33 -8.90 4.75
CA LYS A 256 14.40 -7.45 4.99
C LYS A 256 15.23 -6.71 3.94
N LYS A 257 16.34 -7.30 3.49
CA LYS A 257 17.18 -6.74 2.42
C LYS A 257 16.47 -6.71 1.07
N GLN A 258 15.78 -7.78 0.69
CA GLN A 258 15.02 -7.87 -0.56
C GLN A 258 13.86 -6.87 -0.57
N TYR A 259 13.23 -6.64 0.58
CA TYR A 259 12.16 -5.68 0.76
C TYR A 259 12.65 -4.22 0.77
N GLY A 260 13.97 -3.99 0.83
CA GLY A 260 14.57 -2.67 0.83
C GLY A 260 14.56 -1.98 2.20
N TYR A 261 14.58 -2.77 3.27
CA TYR A 261 14.60 -2.29 4.68
C TYR A 261 13.39 -1.43 5.07
N PRO A 262 12.16 -1.89 4.88
CA PRO A 262 10.97 -1.13 5.26
C PRO A 262 10.92 -0.88 6.78
N ASP A 263 10.29 0.22 7.16
CA ASP A 263 10.03 0.58 8.56
C ASP A 263 8.91 -0.27 9.15
N LEU A 264 7.97 -0.69 8.29
CA LEU A 264 6.78 -1.42 8.65
C LEU A 264 6.36 -2.37 7.53
N LEU A 265 5.94 -3.59 7.89
CA LEU A 265 5.39 -4.57 6.96
C LEU A 265 3.96 -4.93 7.37
N TYR A 266 3.06 -4.97 6.39
CA TYR A 266 1.67 -5.35 6.60
C TYR A 266 1.28 -6.54 5.70
N LEU A 267 0.79 -7.63 6.31
CA LEU A 267 0.15 -8.71 5.58
C LEU A 267 -1.35 -8.40 5.42
N MET A 268 -1.78 -8.17 4.20
CA MET A 268 -3.20 -8.07 3.84
C MET A 268 -3.66 -9.43 3.37
N THR A 269 -4.54 -10.08 4.14
CA THR A 269 -4.99 -11.45 3.91
C THR A 269 -6.45 -11.52 3.50
N GLY A 270 -6.73 -12.40 2.52
CA GLY A 270 -8.09 -12.77 2.16
C GLY A 270 -8.66 -13.93 2.99
N ARG A 271 -7.98 -14.31 4.05
CA ARG A 271 -8.38 -15.39 4.97
C ARG A 271 -9.09 -14.84 6.18
N ASP A 272 -10.06 -15.59 6.70
CA ASP A 272 -10.70 -15.27 7.98
C ASP A 272 -9.68 -15.41 9.12
N VAL A 273 -9.39 -14.33 9.82
CA VAL A 273 -8.46 -14.28 10.96
C VAL A 273 -9.17 -14.69 12.24
N SER A 274 -8.53 -15.46 13.07
CA SER A 274 -9.07 -15.93 14.33
C SER A 274 -8.04 -15.93 15.45
N THR A 275 -8.51 -15.69 16.64
CA THR A 275 -7.71 -15.73 17.88
C THR A 275 -7.86 -17.07 18.56
N TYR A 276 -6.74 -17.66 19.00
CA TYR A 276 -6.75 -18.86 19.81
C TYR A 276 -6.57 -18.49 21.28
N GLU A 277 -7.64 -18.62 22.08
CA GLU A 277 -7.63 -18.30 23.50
C GLU A 277 -8.28 -19.43 24.34
N ASN A 278 -7.65 -19.78 25.46
CA ASN A 278 -8.19 -20.74 26.44
C ASN A 278 -8.65 -22.09 25.82
N GLY A 279 -7.91 -22.58 24.81
CA GLY A 279 -8.23 -23.83 24.13
C GLY A 279 -9.34 -23.73 23.08
N ARG A 280 -9.82 -22.53 22.78
CA ARG A 280 -10.89 -22.29 21.79
C ARG A 280 -10.43 -21.30 20.71
N ILE A 281 -10.96 -21.50 19.51
CA ILE A 281 -10.80 -20.57 18.39
C ILE A 281 -12.01 -19.65 18.40
N THR A 282 -11.75 -18.35 18.42
CA THR A 282 -12.77 -17.31 18.26
C THR A 282 -12.57 -16.61 16.91
N ALA A 283 -13.51 -16.80 15.99
CA ALA A 283 -13.51 -16.18 14.67
C ALA A 283 -13.98 -14.71 14.76
N ARG A 284 -13.33 -13.89 15.58
CA ARG A 284 -13.68 -12.48 15.79
C ARG A 284 -12.48 -11.53 15.65
N GLY A 285 -11.27 -12.08 15.46
CA GLY A 285 -10.10 -11.30 15.14
C GLY A 285 -10.18 -10.87 13.68
N GLN A 286 -9.89 -9.62 13.36
CA GLN A 286 -9.75 -9.15 11.99
C GLN A 286 -8.32 -8.72 11.69
N GLY A 287 -7.52 -8.49 12.72
CA GLY A 287 -6.13 -8.09 12.59
C GLY A 287 -5.35 -8.22 13.87
N ILE A 288 -4.05 -8.01 13.77
CA ILE A 288 -3.12 -8.03 14.89
C ILE A 288 -1.80 -7.34 14.50
N GLY A 289 -1.24 -6.54 15.41
CA GLY A 289 0.05 -5.89 15.24
C GLY A 289 0.87 -5.84 16.51
N TYR A 290 2.20 -5.81 16.38
CA TYR A 290 3.06 -5.60 17.53
C TYR A 290 3.04 -4.14 17.95
N LEU A 291 2.81 -3.87 19.24
CA LEU A 291 2.85 -2.51 19.78
C LEU A 291 4.25 -1.92 19.68
N ALA A 292 4.36 -0.69 19.17
CA ALA A 292 5.60 0.10 19.08
C ALA A 292 6.75 -0.62 18.34
N GLY A 293 6.40 -1.39 17.28
CA GLY A 293 7.35 -2.19 16.51
C GLY A 293 8.01 -1.46 15.33
N VAL A 294 7.59 -0.23 15.01
CA VAL A 294 8.09 0.53 13.85
C VAL A 294 9.62 0.65 13.88
N CYS A 295 10.27 0.38 12.73
CA CYS A 295 11.74 0.35 12.55
C CYS A 295 12.49 -0.67 13.42
N ARG A 296 11.80 -1.49 14.19
CA ARG A 296 12.37 -2.51 15.08
C ARG A 296 12.27 -3.90 14.47
N ILE A 297 12.62 -4.94 15.24
CA ILE A 297 12.49 -6.33 14.80
C ILE A 297 11.03 -6.78 14.69
N ASN A 298 10.11 -6.11 15.38
CA ASN A 298 8.67 -6.41 15.45
C ASN A 298 7.84 -5.48 14.55
N PHE A 299 8.38 -5.10 13.41
CA PHE A 299 7.82 -4.11 12.49
C PHE A 299 6.64 -4.64 11.65
N VAL A 300 5.97 -5.68 12.10
CA VAL A 300 4.93 -6.38 11.33
C VAL A 300 3.55 -6.27 11.94
N ALA A 301 2.54 -6.24 11.08
CA ALA A 301 1.13 -6.38 11.39
C ALA A 301 0.42 -7.18 10.29
N LEU A 302 -0.80 -7.66 10.57
CA LEU A 302 -1.64 -8.32 9.58
C LEU A 302 -3.12 -7.96 9.79
N GLY A 303 -3.92 -8.15 8.75
CA GLY A 303 -5.37 -8.00 8.86
C GLY A 303 -6.11 -8.49 7.63
N GLU A 304 -7.38 -8.82 7.86
CA GLU A 304 -8.30 -9.25 6.82
C GLU A 304 -8.66 -8.12 5.86
N ASP A 305 -8.83 -8.50 4.60
CA ASP A 305 -9.43 -7.63 3.60
C ASP A 305 -10.04 -8.47 2.47
N ASN A 306 -11.25 -8.12 2.07
CA ASN A 306 -11.87 -8.66 0.87
C ASN A 306 -11.38 -7.88 -0.34
N ALA A 307 -10.55 -8.51 -1.16
CA ALA A 307 -9.94 -7.89 -2.32
C ALA A 307 -10.98 -7.21 -3.24
N GLY A 308 -10.78 -5.92 -3.49
CA GLY A 308 -11.69 -5.08 -4.28
C GLY A 308 -12.79 -4.40 -3.48
N GLU A 309 -12.96 -4.69 -2.19
CA GLU A 309 -14.05 -4.16 -1.36
C GLU A 309 -13.60 -3.13 -0.33
N PHE A 310 -12.30 -3.03 -0.02
CA PHE A 310 -11.71 -2.16 1.01
C PHE A 310 -12.28 -2.41 2.42
N SER A 311 -12.79 -3.61 2.68
CA SER A 311 -13.37 -3.98 3.98
C SER A 311 -12.34 -3.93 5.11
N GLY A 312 -11.07 -4.20 4.81
CA GLY A 312 -9.95 -4.18 5.73
C GLY A 312 -9.32 -2.82 5.98
N LEU A 313 -9.83 -1.72 5.41
CA LEU A 313 -9.20 -0.39 5.56
C LEU A 313 -9.13 0.06 7.02
N HIS A 314 -10.20 -0.13 7.79
CA HIS A 314 -10.23 0.21 9.21
C HIS A 314 -9.22 -0.63 9.98
N THR A 315 -9.25 -1.96 9.78
CA THR A 315 -8.31 -2.92 10.38
C THR A 315 -6.86 -2.54 10.08
N MET A 316 -6.53 -2.31 8.80
CA MET A 316 -5.18 -1.90 8.40
C MET A 316 -4.73 -0.63 9.13
N THR A 317 -5.59 0.40 9.18
CA THR A 317 -5.25 1.66 9.85
C THR A 317 -5.04 1.48 11.35
N HIS A 318 -5.86 0.63 11.98
CA HIS A 318 -5.80 0.29 13.41
C HIS A 318 -4.52 -0.48 13.75
N GLU A 319 -4.22 -1.55 13.00
CA GLU A 319 -3.03 -2.37 13.27
C GLU A 319 -1.73 -1.62 13.00
N LEU A 320 -1.70 -0.79 11.94
CA LEU A 320 -0.56 0.10 11.69
C LEU A 320 -0.37 1.12 12.82
N ALA A 321 -1.47 1.60 13.42
CA ALA A 321 -1.38 2.49 14.59
C ALA A 321 -0.80 1.78 15.81
N HIS A 322 -1.09 0.48 16.03
CA HIS A 322 -0.42 -0.31 17.07
C HIS A 322 1.09 -0.38 16.83
N VAL A 323 1.53 -0.67 15.62
CA VAL A 323 2.96 -0.73 15.32
C VAL A 323 3.62 0.65 15.49
N LEU A 324 2.89 1.73 15.26
CA LEU A 324 3.33 3.10 15.53
C LEU A 324 3.21 3.51 17.01
N GLY A 325 2.68 2.64 17.89
CA GLY A 325 2.68 2.81 19.33
C GLY A 325 1.35 3.15 19.99
N ALA A 326 0.24 3.23 19.25
CA ALA A 326 -1.07 3.46 19.85
C ALA A 326 -1.60 2.18 20.52
N MET A 327 -1.94 2.25 21.79
CA MET A 327 -2.76 1.27 22.50
C MET A 327 -4.24 1.61 22.30
N HIS A 328 -5.12 0.70 22.72
CA HIS A 328 -6.55 0.99 22.69
C HIS A 328 -6.93 2.14 23.62
N ASP A 329 -7.93 2.89 23.23
CA ASP A 329 -8.50 3.95 24.07
C ASP A 329 -9.01 3.36 25.40
N GLY A 330 -8.66 3.98 26.51
CA GLY A 330 -8.95 3.51 27.85
C GLY A 330 -7.86 2.66 28.51
N ASP A 331 -6.87 2.19 27.76
CA ASP A 331 -5.78 1.36 28.30
C ASP A 331 -4.81 2.20 29.15
N SER A 332 -4.34 1.57 30.24
CA SER A 332 -3.28 2.13 31.06
C SER A 332 -1.92 2.06 30.38
N PRO A 333 -0.94 2.93 30.74
CA PRO A 333 0.41 2.87 30.20
C PRO A 333 1.02 1.48 30.27
N ASN A 334 1.69 1.06 29.19
CA ASN A 334 2.39 -0.22 29.16
C ASN A 334 3.80 -0.06 29.78
N GLY A 335 4.07 -0.77 30.88
CA GLY A 335 5.33 -0.72 31.60
C GLY A 335 6.55 -1.25 30.82
N GLN A 336 6.34 -1.95 29.70
CA GLN A 336 7.43 -2.44 28.84
C GLN A 336 8.03 -1.32 27.96
N TYR A 337 7.31 -0.21 27.80
CA TYR A 337 7.77 0.95 27.02
C TYR A 337 7.95 2.15 27.96
N PRO A 338 9.17 2.45 28.41
CA PRO A 338 9.43 3.52 29.36
C PRO A 338 8.85 4.86 28.95
N GLY A 339 8.07 5.48 29.84
CA GLY A 339 7.43 6.77 29.59
C GLY A 339 6.27 6.77 28.58
N HIS A 340 5.83 5.62 28.11
CA HIS A 340 4.67 5.52 27.22
C HIS A 340 3.41 6.08 27.92
N PRO A 341 2.67 7.06 27.31
CA PRO A 341 1.63 7.80 28.02
C PRO A 341 0.36 6.98 28.29
N GLY A 342 0.13 5.87 27.55
CA GLY A 342 -1.11 5.13 27.58
C GLY A 342 -2.32 5.94 27.09
N ALA A 343 -3.51 5.37 27.20
CA ALA A 343 -4.76 5.95 26.70
C ALA A 343 -5.86 6.05 27.76
N ALA A 344 -5.55 5.86 29.04
CA ALA A 344 -6.55 5.85 30.13
C ALA A 344 -7.42 7.13 30.21
N ARG A 345 -6.92 8.25 29.66
CA ARG A 345 -7.64 9.53 29.61
C ARG A 345 -8.66 9.64 28.50
N CYS A 346 -8.60 8.75 27.51
CA CYS A 346 -9.48 8.74 26.34
C CYS A 346 -10.48 7.58 26.49
N PRO A 347 -11.73 7.88 26.86
CA PRO A 347 -12.69 6.82 27.16
C PRO A 347 -13.02 5.98 25.93
N TRP A 348 -12.91 4.68 26.05
CA TRP A 348 -13.31 3.69 25.06
C TRP A 348 -14.67 3.93 24.40
N ARG A 349 -15.66 4.35 25.20
CA ARG A 349 -17.03 4.63 24.76
C ARG A 349 -17.17 5.77 23.76
N LEU A 350 -16.15 6.60 23.57
CA LEU A 350 -16.17 7.68 22.56
C LEU A 350 -16.11 7.13 21.14
N GLY A 351 -15.63 5.90 20.98
CA GLY A 351 -15.66 5.18 19.71
C GLY A 351 -14.73 5.74 18.66
N ASN A 352 -13.56 6.26 19.08
CA ASN A 352 -12.49 6.61 18.14
C ASN A 352 -11.87 5.38 17.48
N LEU A 353 -10.94 5.58 16.57
CA LEU A 353 -10.34 4.55 15.73
C LEU A 353 -9.71 3.40 16.54
N MET A 354 -9.07 3.70 17.68
CA MET A 354 -8.48 2.69 18.59
C MET A 354 -9.50 2.15 19.60
N SER A 355 -10.76 1.98 19.19
CA SER A 355 -11.85 1.41 19.99
C SER A 355 -12.71 0.51 19.11
N TYR A 356 -13.34 -0.56 19.70
CA TYR A 356 -14.26 -1.44 18.95
C TYR A 356 -15.70 -0.89 18.87
N VAL A 357 -15.93 0.31 19.41
CA VAL A 357 -17.24 0.93 19.43
C VAL A 357 -17.38 1.85 18.23
N ASN A 358 -18.15 1.45 17.22
CA ASN A 358 -18.44 2.33 16.09
C ASN A 358 -19.42 3.43 16.53
N ARG A 359 -18.98 4.69 16.51
CA ARG A 359 -19.75 5.91 16.76
C ARG A 359 -19.80 6.81 15.53
N GLY A 360 -19.88 6.21 14.34
CA GLY A 360 -19.90 6.94 13.08
C GLY A 360 -18.63 7.76 12.84
N PRO A 361 -18.69 9.07 12.62
CA PRO A 361 -17.53 9.87 12.25
C PRO A 361 -16.36 9.83 13.25
N ALA A 362 -16.62 9.56 14.54
CA ALA A 362 -15.56 9.40 15.54
C ALA A 362 -14.69 8.17 15.28
N HIS A 363 -15.28 7.10 14.75
CA HIS A 363 -14.61 5.84 14.45
C HIS A 363 -13.58 5.97 13.33
N GLN A 364 -13.61 7.05 12.59
CA GLN A 364 -12.66 7.37 11.52
C GLN A 364 -11.49 8.25 11.99
N LYS A 365 -11.43 8.60 13.27
CA LYS A 365 -10.45 9.55 13.83
C LYS A 365 -9.70 8.95 15.00
N PHE A 366 -8.41 9.22 15.07
CA PHE A 366 -7.63 8.95 16.26
C PHE A 366 -8.07 9.83 17.42
N SER A 367 -8.08 9.26 18.63
CA SER A 367 -8.18 10.06 19.84
C SER A 367 -6.91 10.88 20.06
N LYS A 368 -6.98 11.91 20.88
CA LYS A 368 -5.77 12.66 21.27
C LYS A 368 -4.75 11.77 21.99
N CYS A 369 -5.20 10.73 22.71
CA CYS A 369 -4.32 9.78 23.36
C CYS A 369 -3.55 8.95 22.35
N SER A 370 -4.22 8.46 21.29
CA SER A 370 -3.56 7.73 20.20
C SER A 370 -2.50 8.60 19.51
N VAL A 371 -2.81 9.87 19.22
CA VAL A 371 -1.84 10.81 18.63
C VAL A 371 -0.63 11.04 19.54
N GLU A 372 -0.84 11.19 20.86
CA GLU A 372 0.23 11.37 21.84
C GLU A 372 1.12 10.14 21.95
N GLN A 373 0.53 8.94 21.91
CA GLN A 373 1.27 7.67 21.95
C GLN A 373 2.12 7.47 20.69
N ILE A 374 1.54 7.69 19.50
CA ILE A 374 2.27 7.62 18.23
C ILE A 374 3.44 8.63 18.26
N ARG A 375 3.19 9.85 18.65
CA ARG A 375 4.24 10.87 18.81
C ARG A 375 5.38 10.42 19.74
N HIS A 376 5.01 9.79 20.87
CA HIS A 376 5.98 9.30 21.85
C HIS A 376 6.91 8.24 21.26
N VAL A 377 6.33 7.26 20.53
CA VAL A 377 7.09 6.17 19.92
C VAL A 377 7.94 6.66 18.75
N VAL A 378 7.34 7.43 17.83
CA VAL A 378 8.05 7.93 16.65
C VAL A 378 9.23 8.83 17.03
N ARG A 379 9.09 9.70 18.04
CA ARG A 379 10.21 10.53 18.51
C ARG A 379 11.38 9.71 19.03
N ARG A 380 11.12 8.53 19.61
CA ARG A 380 12.14 7.62 20.14
C ARG A 380 12.71 6.64 19.12
N ALA A 381 12.08 6.53 17.96
CA ALA A 381 12.56 5.66 16.90
C ALA A 381 13.94 6.09 16.36
N GLY A 382 14.24 7.39 16.44
CA GLY A 382 15.54 7.94 16.12
C GLY A 382 15.72 8.27 14.63
N ARG A 383 16.84 8.95 14.35
CA ARG A 383 17.13 9.49 13.02
C ARG A 383 17.20 8.44 11.92
N GLU A 384 17.76 7.28 12.20
CA GLU A 384 17.87 6.19 11.23
C GLU A 384 16.50 5.71 10.73
N CYS A 385 15.47 5.72 11.62
CA CYS A 385 14.10 5.40 11.28
C CYS A 385 13.42 6.52 10.47
N TRP A 386 13.83 7.78 10.66
CA TRP A 386 13.21 8.92 9.96
C TRP A 386 13.80 9.17 8.58
N GLU A 387 14.96 8.57 8.27
CA GLU A 387 15.58 8.68 6.95
C GLU A 387 14.84 7.83 5.94
N LEU A 388 14.30 8.47 4.90
CA LEU A 388 13.61 7.80 3.80
C LEU A 388 14.64 7.12 2.88
N VAL A 389 14.74 5.81 2.92
CA VAL A 389 15.69 5.00 2.14
C VAL A 389 15.23 4.83 0.68
N SER A 390 13.91 4.73 0.48
CA SER A 390 13.30 4.50 -0.83
C SER A 390 13.22 5.74 -1.74
N ARG A 391 13.96 6.79 -1.41
CA ARG A 391 14.17 7.93 -2.33
C ARG A 391 14.92 7.44 -3.55
N GLY A 392 14.24 6.77 -4.49
CA GLY A 392 14.84 6.49 -5.79
C GLY A 392 15.57 7.75 -6.27
N ARG A 393 16.76 7.61 -6.85
CA ARG A 393 17.44 8.73 -7.50
C ARG A 393 16.53 9.20 -8.61
N ILE A 394 15.70 10.22 -8.32
CA ILE A 394 14.98 10.96 -9.37
C ILE A 394 16.05 11.72 -10.13
N LEU A 395 16.61 11.08 -11.13
CA LEU A 395 17.41 11.73 -12.14
C LEU A 395 16.41 12.51 -13.00
N ARG A 396 16.08 13.74 -12.56
CA ARG A 396 15.20 14.62 -13.33
C ARG A 396 15.81 14.81 -14.72
N GLY A 397 15.05 14.41 -15.75
CA GLY A 397 15.46 14.53 -17.15
C GLY A 397 16.38 13.39 -17.64
N VAL A 398 16.60 12.34 -16.86
CA VAL A 398 17.29 11.12 -17.32
C VAL A 398 16.28 9.98 -17.36
N TYR A 399 16.00 9.49 -18.53
CA TYR A 399 15.12 8.34 -18.75
C TYR A 399 15.95 7.06 -18.86
N PRO A 400 15.38 5.87 -18.57
CA PRO A 400 16.11 4.60 -18.59
C PRO A 400 16.92 4.38 -19.85
N GLY A 401 16.36 4.71 -21.01
CA GLY A 401 17.04 4.57 -22.30
C GLY A 401 18.21 5.53 -22.53
N MET A 402 18.30 6.64 -21.78
CA MET A 402 19.44 7.55 -21.82
C MET A 402 20.62 7.08 -20.97
N ALA A 403 20.33 6.26 -19.93
CA ALA A 403 21.33 5.83 -18.95
C ALA A 403 21.94 4.47 -19.27
N VAL A 404 21.34 3.68 -20.17
CA VAL A 404 21.75 2.31 -20.47
C VAL A 404 22.39 2.23 -21.85
N GLU A 405 23.63 1.75 -21.92
CA GLU A 405 24.28 1.49 -23.20
C GLU A 405 23.67 0.25 -23.88
N PHE A 406 23.68 0.21 -25.22
CA PHE A 406 23.18 -0.92 -26.00
C PHE A 406 23.81 -2.26 -25.61
N LYS A 407 25.10 -2.26 -25.28
CA LYS A 407 25.79 -3.45 -24.81
C LYS A 407 25.20 -3.99 -23.52
N GLU A 408 24.95 -3.11 -22.56
CA GLU A 408 24.36 -3.47 -21.27
C GLU A 408 22.91 -3.93 -21.45
N PHE A 409 22.10 -3.18 -22.20
CA PHE A 409 20.73 -3.55 -22.55
C PHE A 409 20.66 -4.94 -23.19
N CYS A 410 21.50 -5.19 -24.22
CA CYS A 410 21.54 -6.46 -24.93
C CYS A 410 22.06 -7.62 -24.07
N SER A 411 22.98 -7.36 -23.13
CA SER A 411 23.54 -8.39 -22.24
C SER A 411 22.50 -9.02 -21.31
N THR A 412 21.40 -8.30 -21.01
CA THR A 412 20.31 -8.84 -20.19
C THR A 412 19.58 -10.02 -20.85
N PHE A 413 19.68 -10.16 -22.18
CA PHE A 413 19.01 -11.21 -22.97
C PHE A 413 19.93 -12.33 -23.41
N ALA A 414 21.25 -12.13 -23.33
CA ALA A 414 22.25 -13.10 -23.79
C ALA A 414 22.42 -14.31 -22.85
N LYS A 415 21.78 -14.28 -21.66
CA LYS A 415 21.93 -15.32 -20.63
C LYS A 415 21.53 -16.75 -21.05
N SER A 416 20.89 -16.93 -22.22
CA SER A 416 20.44 -18.23 -22.71
C SER A 416 21.51 -19.01 -23.48
N ARG A 417 22.65 -18.39 -23.83
CA ARG A 417 23.81 -19.07 -24.47
C ARG A 417 25.10 -18.69 -23.76
N GLU A 418 25.63 -19.61 -23.00
CA GLU A 418 26.96 -19.50 -22.39
C GLU A 418 28.01 -19.30 -23.51
N ASN A 419 28.98 -18.39 -23.29
CA ASN A 419 30.04 -18.02 -24.22
C ASN A 419 29.64 -17.22 -25.48
N SER A 420 28.51 -16.48 -25.42
CA SER A 420 28.18 -15.53 -26.49
C SER A 420 28.79 -14.15 -26.24
N THR A 421 29.29 -13.53 -27.30
CA THR A 421 29.88 -12.18 -27.28
C THR A 421 28.94 -11.22 -28.00
N PHE A 422 28.66 -10.07 -27.37
CA PHE A 422 27.92 -8.98 -28.01
C PHE A 422 28.75 -8.38 -29.16
N ASP A 423 28.12 -8.22 -30.31
CA ASP A 423 28.76 -7.65 -31.51
C ASP A 423 28.31 -6.16 -31.65
N HIS A 424 27.06 -5.94 -31.98
CA HIS A 424 26.46 -4.60 -32.10
C HIS A 424 24.96 -4.67 -31.89
N ALA A 425 24.32 -3.49 -31.87
CA ALA A 425 22.87 -3.37 -31.88
C ALA A 425 22.40 -2.36 -32.94
N THR A 426 21.20 -2.61 -33.46
CA THR A 426 20.49 -1.67 -34.33
C THR A 426 19.11 -1.37 -33.75
N VAL A 427 18.61 -0.16 -33.99
CA VAL A 427 17.26 0.21 -33.55
C VAL A 427 16.41 0.48 -34.78
N ASP A 428 15.27 -0.18 -34.83
CA ASP A 428 14.23 0.10 -35.81
C ASP A 428 13.45 1.33 -35.36
N LYS A 429 13.56 2.41 -36.13
CA LYS A 429 12.95 3.70 -35.83
C LYS A 429 11.42 3.70 -35.90
N GLN A 430 10.83 2.79 -36.70
CA GLN A 430 9.38 2.74 -36.90
C GLN A 430 8.68 1.97 -35.77
N THR A 431 9.35 0.92 -35.28
CA THR A 431 8.77 0.02 -34.27
C THR A 431 9.37 0.20 -32.88
N CYS A 432 10.37 1.06 -32.73
CA CYS A 432 11.14 1.23 -31.50
C CYS A 432 11.67 -0.11 -30.93
N LYS A 433 12.14 -1.00 -31.80
CA LYS A 433 12.75 -2.28 -31.41
C LYS A 433 14.25 -2.25 -31.55
N VAL A 434 14.93 -2.67 -30.50
CA VAL A 434 16.38 -2.90 -30.50
C VAL A 434 16.62 -4.33 -30.95
N ARG A 435 17.41 -4.50 -32.00
CA ARG A 435 17.92 -5.80 -32.42
C ARG A 435 19.38 -5.92 -31.97
N CYS A 436 19.64 -6.86 -31.05
CA CYS A 436 20.94 -7.16 -30.48
C CYS A 436 21.59 -8.29 -31.27
N PHE A 437 22.80 -8.10 -31.74
CA PHE A 437 23.58 -9.10 -32.48
C PHE A 437 24.69 -9.66 -31.60
N PHE A 438 24.83 -10.98 -31.66
CA PHE A 438 25.81 -11.72 -30.90
C PHE A 438 26.51 -12.75 -31.81
N TYR A 439 27.69 -13.20 -31.38
CA TYR A 439 28.34 -14.35 -31.97
C TYR A 439 28.91 -15.29 -30.90
N SER A 440 29.00 -16.56 -31.24
CA SER A 440 29.68 -17.58 -30.47
C SER A 440 30.60 -18.35 -31.40
N PHE A 441 31.61 -19.05 -30.85
CA PHE A 441 32.43 -19.97 -31.59
C PHE A 441 32.01 -21.38 -31.21
N GLU A 442 31.60 -22.16 -32.21
CA GLU A 442 31.13 -23.54 -32.01
C GLU A 442 32.01 -24.49 -32.84
N ASN A 443 32.27 -25.67 -32.30
CA ASN A 443 32.91 -26.73 -33.06
C ASN A 443 31.87 -27.45 -33.93
N ASP A 444 32.09 -27.55 -35.22
CA ASP A 444 31.19 -28.27 -36.10
C ASP A 444 31.41 -29.80 -35.92
N PRO A 445 30.44 -30.56 -35.38
CA PRO A 445 30.62 -31.98 -35.12
C PRO A 445 30.72 -32.83 -36.38
N TYR A 446 30.51 -32.23 -37.55
CA TYR A 446 30.54 -32.91 -38.85
C TYR A 446 31.64 -32.42 -39.78
N SER A 447 32.55 -31.57 -39.32
CA SER A 447 33.68 -31.07 -40.12
C SER A 447 34.91 -30.87 -39.23
N ASP A 448 36.11 -30.98 -39.84
CA ASP A 448 37.40 -30.72 -39.19
C ASP A 448 37.65 -29.23 -38.88
N VAL A 449 36.61 -28.39 -39.06
CA VAL A 449 36.68 -26.95 -38.75
C VAL A 449 36.41 -26.72 -37.29
N THR A 450 37.46 -26.52 -36.52
CA THR A 450 37.40 -26.04 -35.15
C THR A 450 37.19 -24.54 -35.14
N ASN A 451 36.28 -24.01 -34.25
CA ASN A 451 35.99 -22.59 -34.08
C ASN A 451 35.21 -21.90 -35.23
N LYS A 452 34.11 -22.49 -35.67
CA LYS A 452 33.19 -21.81 -36.61
C LYS A 452 32.44 -20.67 -35.89
N LYS A 453 32.56 -19.42 -36.39
CA LYS A 453 31.80 -18.29 -35.89
C LYS A 453 30.33 -18.43 -36.28
N VAL A 454 29.44 -18.51 -35.29
CA VAL A 454 27.97 -18.54 -35.46
C VAL A 454 27.39 -17.22 -34.93
N SER A 455 26.68 -16.52 -35.82
CA SER A 455 26.05 -15.25 -35.46
C SER A 455 24.53 -15.44 -35.27
N PHE A 456 23.96 -14.77 -34.29
CA PHE A 456 22.52 -14.78 -34.02
C PHE A 456 22.05 -13.42 -33.48
N SER A 457 20.74 -13.17 -33.48
CA SER A 457 20.21 -11.91 -33.01
C SER A 457 18.90 -12.11 -32.23
N TYR A 458 18.65 -11.22 -31.28
CA TYR A 458 17.38 -11.07 -30.55
C TYR A 458 16.83 -9.67 -30.77
N SER A 459 15.51 -9.55 -30.82
CA SER A 459 14.82 -8.24 -30.87
C SER A 459 13.98 -8.04 -29.60
N LYS A 460 14.04 -6.84 -29.03
CA LYS A 460 13.28 -6.41 -27.85
C LYS A 460 12.83 -4.98 -28.06
N ASP A 461 11.73 -4.61 -27.40
CA ASP A 461 11.28 -3.23 -27.34
C ASP A 461 12.34 -2.36 -26.68
N ALA A 462 12.62 -1.19 -27.24
CA ALA A 462 13.59 -0.24 -26.68
C ALA A 462 13.06 0.32 -25.34
N LEU A 463 13.97 0.78 -24.49
CA LEU A 463 13.57 1.58 -23.34
C LEU A 463 13.18 2.99 -23.83
N ASP A 464 12.24 3.64 -23.16
CA ASP A 464 11.89 5.02 -23.43
C ASP A 464 13.12 5.93 -23.40
N TYR A 465 13.22 6.79 -24.39
CA TYR A 465 14.35 7.69 -24.66
C TYR A 465 15.67 7.01 -25.04
N MET A 466 15.63 5.74 -25.45
CA MET A 466 16.82 5.09 -26.03
C MET A 466 17.12 5.68 -27.42
N PRO A 467 18.39 6.01 -27.73
CA PRO A 467 18.73 6.63 -29.01
C PRO A 467 18.36 5.73 -30.21
N CYS A 468 17.65 6.25 -31.19
CA CYS A 468 17.29 5.53 -32.41
C CYS A 468 17.72 6.24 -33.69
N GLY A 469 18.42 7.37 -33.58
CA GLY A 469 18.95 8.13 -34.69
C GLY A 469 19.75 9.35 -34.24
N ARG A 470 20.13 10.23 -35.19
CA ARG A 470 20.73 11.51 -34.85
C ARG A 470 19.65 12.41 -34.23
N GLN A 471 19.70 12.62 -32.91
CA GLN A 471 18.75 13.41 -32.13
C GLN A 471 17.32 12.84 -32.03
N GLU A 472 17.13 11.56 -32.36
CA GLU A 472 15.84 10.86 -32.22
C GLU A 472 15.91 9.84 -31.08
N VAL A 473 14.83 9.68 -30.35
CA VAL A 473 14.69 8.72 -29.26
C VAL A 473 13.41 7.91 -29.41
N CYS A 474 13.43 6.68 -28.92
CA CYS A 474 12.25 5.83 -28.87
C CYS A 474 11.36 6.26 -27.69
N ILE A 475 10.07 6.39 -27.95
CA ILE A 475 9.01 6.60 -26.94
C ILE A 475 7.90 5.60 -27.26
N GLN A 476 7.54 4.80 -26.28
CA GLN A 476 6.48 3.78 -26.41
C GLN A 476 5.21 4.20 -25.68
#